data_8773378dca229946297124c3fd9d9ed2
#
_entry.id   8773378dca229946297124c3fd9d9ed2
#
_cell.length_a   1.000
_cell.length_b   1.000
_cell.length_c   1.000
_cell.angle_alpha   90.00
_cell.angle_beta   90.00
_cell.angle_gamma   90.00
#
_symmetry.space_group_name_H-M   'P 1'
#
loop_
_entity.id
_entity.type
_entity.pdbx_description
1 polymer ?
#
loop_
_entity_poly.entity_id
_entity_poly.type
_entity_poly.pdbx_seq_one_letter_code
_entity_poly.pdbx_strand_id
1 'polypeptide(L)'
;MNYGYVYDPARIAAAKERMTSAGFATSFDADRPHLKGNWERLKSLGVTMVLAQVDELKATGINRPSNEQRRGSCVLQGSGRSIVDKLNTMIADKSIVCEPTEVAAEVMYGYERKKHWSQTHPWGCQCGSCPDGLTGQDAAEFYATMGVVPRGIYGGVDLSKPNEQLAILWNNIGVPSNLLDVASNHKIICHASRTWDEYADAISAKHWGWICLPGICQAHSIDADNCCRIDGAGGHCTECCGIVVLPNGETAFIIQQSWGNAIKYPPTIQTASGPIQLRQGSYAVRQSELERLGTQVERHSCDIPTSSAF
;
A
#
# COMPACT_ATOMS: atom_id res chain seq x y z
N MET A 1 20.25 4.74 4.72
CA MET A 1 19.51 5.10 3.49
C MET A 1 18.10 5.48 3.87
N ASN A 2 17.56 6.56 3.32
CA ASN A 2 16.14 6.89 3.50
C ASN A 2 15.36 6.25 2.34
N TYR A 3 14.47 5.31 2.67
CA TYR A 3 13.70 4.56 1.66
C TYR A 3 12.37 5.24 1.29
N GLY A 4 12.13 6.45 1.82
CA GLY A 4 10.97 7.27 1.45
C GLY A 4 9.75 7.16 2.36
N TYR A 5 9.81 6.38 3.44
CA TYR A 5 8.87 6.45 4.54
C TYR A 5 9.42 7.33 5.66
N VAL A 6 8.60 8.24 6.14
CA VAL A 6 8.89 9.13 7.27
C VAL A 6 7.87 8.87 8.36
N TYR A 7 8.31 8.38 9.53
CA TYR A 7 7.45 8.27 10.70
C TYR A 7 7.38 9.63 11.39
N ASP A 8 6.25 10.31 11.26
CA ASP A 8 5.96 11.60 11.88
C ASP A 8 4.59 11.55 12.56
N PRO A 9 4.55 11.27 13.88
CA PRO A 9 3.28 11.13 14.62
C PRO A 9 2.39 12.38 14.57
N ALA A 10 2.98 13.58 14.58
CA ALA A 10 2.20 14.82 14.52
C ALA A 10 1.54 14.99 13.14
N ARG A 11 2.27 14.71 12.08
CA ARG A 11 1.77 14.73 10.69
C ARG A 11 0.68 13.68 10.48
N ILE A 12 0.88 12.47 10.98
CA ILE A 12 -0.10 11.37 10.93
C ILE A 12 -1.40 11.78 11.66
N ALA A 13 -1.29 12.36 12.87
CA ALA A 13 -2.44 12.81 13.64
C ALA A 13 -3.20 13.94 12.92
N ALA A 14 -2.49 14.94 12.39
CA ALA A 14 -3.10 16.03 11.64
C ALA A 14 -3.81 15.57 10.36
N ALA A 15 -3.25 14.60 9.63
CA ALA A 15 -3.89 14.03 8.46
C ALA A 15 -5.17 13.25 8.82
N LYS A 16 -5.15 12.48 9.91
CA LYS A 16 -6.36 11.80 10.44
C LYS A 16 -7.45 12.78 10.84
N GLU A 17 -7.09 13.87 11.49
CA GLU A 17 -8.04 14.92 11.88
C GLU A 17 -8.70 15.57 10.65
N ARG A 18 -7.93 15.89 9.61
CA ARG A 18 -8.48 16.43 8.36
C ARG A 18 -9.44 15.45 7.69
N MET A 19 -9.09 14.16 7.62
CA MET A 19 -9.98 13.13 7.07
C MET A 19 -11.28 13.04 7.88
N THR A 20 -11.21 12.99 9.20
CA THR A 20 -12.37 12.92 10.09
C THR A 20 -13.26 14.16 9.92
N SER A 21 -12.67 15.36 9.89
CA SER A 21 -13.39 16.62 9.69
C SER A 21 -14.07 16.71 8.32
N ALA A 22 -13.52 16.01 7.33
CA ALA A 22 -14.11 15.88 5.99
C ALA A 22 -15.15 14.73 5.89
N GLY A 23 -15.46 14.06 7.00
CA GLY A 23 -16.47 12.98 7.05
C GLY A 23 -15.98 11.62 6.60
N PHE A 24 -14.65 11.40 6.46
CA PHE A 24 -14.10 10.10 6.10
C PHE A 24 -13.89 9.23 7.34
N ALA A 25 -14.22 7.95 7.23
CA ALA A 25 -13.87 6.96 8.24
C ALA A 25 -12.35 6.73 8.24
N THR A 26 -11.76 6.72 9.44
CA THR A 26 -10.31 6.54 9.62
C THR A 26 -9.95 5.20 10.26
N SER A 27 -10.94 4.36 10.58
CA SER A 27 -10.76 3.04 11.18
C SER A 27 -11.59 2.01 10.43
N PHE A 28 -10.97 0.87 10.11
CA PHE A 28 -11.63 -0.22 9.39
C PHE A 28 -12.81 -0.79 10.19
N ASP A 29 -12.61 -1.12 11.47
CA ASP A 29 -13.65 -1.68 12.34
C ASP A 29 -14.84 -0.73 12.52
N ALA A 30 -14.60 0.58 12.52
CA ALA A 30 -15.69 1.57 12.64
C ALA A 30 -16.53 1.66 11.37
N ASP A 31 -15.89 1.54 10.20
CA ASP A 31 -16.57 1.62 8.90
C ASP A 31 -17.17 0.27 8.46
N ARG A 32 -16.52 -0.83 8.84
CA ARG A 32 -16.88 -2.21 8.48
C ARG A 32 -17.08 -3.12 9.70
N PRO A 33 -17.96 -2.76 10.66
CA PRO A 33 -18.08 -3.51 11.91
C PRO A 33 -18.53 -4.97 11.70
N HIS A 34 -19.20 -5.29 10.60
CA HIS A 34 -19.62 -6.64 10.23
C HIS A 34 -18.46 -7.54 9.80
N LEU A 35 -17.28 -6.98 9.51
CA LEU A 35 -16.07 -7.73 9.15
C LEU A 35 -15.14 -7.96 10.35
N LYS A 36 -15.47 -7.42 11.53
CA LYS A 36 -14.69 -7.67 12.74
C LYS A 36 -14.64 -9.16 13.06
N GLY A 37 -13.42 -9.69 13.26
CA GLY A 37 -13.17 -11.11 13.46
C GLY A 37 -13.26 -11.94 12.16
N ASN A 38 -13.25 -11.32 10.99
CA ASN A 38 -13.37 -12.00 9.71
C ASN A 38 -12.26 -13.03 9.50
N TRP A 39 -11.00 -12.70 9.84
CA TRP A 39 -9.89 -13.63 9.67
C TRP A 39 -10.03 -14.87 10.56
N GLU A 40 -10.38 -14.71 11.83
CA GLU A 40 -10.61 -15.82 12.75
C GLU A 40 -11.78 -16.69 12.29
N ARG A 41 -12.85 -16.07 11.81
CA ARG A 41 -13.98 -16.80 11.22
C ARG A 41 -13.57 -17.61 9.98
N LEU A 42 -12.78 -17.04 9.08
CA LEU A 42 -12.28 -17.74 7.90
C LEU A 42 -11.37 -18.92 8.28
N LYS A 43 -10.47 -18.73 9.25
CA LYS A 43 -9.63 -19.82 9.77
C LYS A 43 -10.49 -20.97 10.34
N SER A 44 -11.55 -20.66 11.09
CA SER A 44 -12.46 -21.68 11.63
C SER A 44 -13.22 -22.46 10.55
N LEU A 45 -13.35 -21.88 9.36
CA LEU A 45 -13.92 -22.56 8.18
C LEU A 45 -12.87 -23.29 7.33
N GLY A 46 -11.62 -23.39 7.81
CA GLY A 46 -10.52 -24.06 7.13
C GLY A 46 -9.84 -23.23 6.03
N VAL A 47 -10.12 -21.94 5.94
CA VAL A 47 -9.40 -21.04 5.01
C VAL A 47 -8.01 -20.79 5.57
N THR A 48 -6.99 -21.12 4.82
CA THR A 48 -5.58 -21.00 5.22
C THR A 48 -4.85 -19.87 4.51
N MET A 49 -5.46 -19.25 3.51
CA MET A 49 -4.84 -18.14 2.77
C MET A 49 -5.85 -17.27 2.03
N VAL A 50 -5.54 -15.98 1.91
CA VAL A 50 -6.19 -15.01 1.01
C VAL A 50 -5.07 -14.20 0.34
N LEU A 51 -4.99 -14.22 -1.00
CA LEU A 51 -3.86 -13.69 -1.76
C LEU A 51 -4.33 -12.86 -2.94
N ALA A 52 -3.87 -11.62 -3.06
CA ALA A 52 -4.15 -10.73 -4.18
C ALA A 52 -3.68 -11.30 -5.53
N GLN A 53 -2.56 -12.02 -5.54
CA GLN A 53 -2.02 -12.65 -6.76
C GLN A 53 -3.00 -13.62 -7.43
N VAL A 54 -3.92 -14.22 -6.67
CA VAL A 54 -4.96 -15.12 -7.23
C VAL A 54 -5.98 -14.31 -8.02
N ASP A 55 -6.40 -13.17 -7.49
CA ASP A 55 -7.35 -12.29 -8.16
C ASP A 55 -6.70 -11.56 -9.33
N GLU A 56 -5.45 -11.11 -9.19
CA GLU A 56 -4.67 -10.53 -10.27
C GLU A 56 -4.54 -11.48 -11.47
N LEU A 57 -4.21 -12.75 -11.21
CA LEU A 57 -4.10 -13.75 -12.26
C LEU A 57 -5.45 -13.98 -12.98
N LYS A 58 -6.56 -13.98 -12.23
CA LYS A 58 -7.91 -14.09 -12.83
C LYS A 58 -8.29 -12.86 -13.66
N ALA A 59 -7.95 -11.67 -13.20
CA ALA A 59 -8.31 -10.42 -13.86
C ALA A 59 -7.44 -10.13 -15.10
N THR A 60 -6.15 -10.45 -15.06
CA THR A 60 -5.15 -10.00 -16.04
C THR A 60 -4.49 -11.14 -16.82
N GLY A 61 -4.59 -12.37 -16.36
CA GLY A 61 -3.87 -13.55 -16.90
C GLY A 61 -2.38 -13.60 -16.51
N ILE A 62 -1.87 -12.65 -15.74
CA ILE A 62 -0.47 -12.60 -15.32
C ILE A 62 -0.34 -12.21 -13.85
N ASN A 63 0.76 -12.61 -13.22
CA ASN A 63 1.19 -12.07 -11.92
C ASN A 63 2.29 -11.05 -12.16
N ARG A 64 2.02 -9.79 -11.86
CA ARG A 64 2.98 -8.71 -12.08
C ARG A 64 4.10 -8.77 -11.04
N PRO A 65 5.36 -8.61 -11.47
CA PRO A 65 6.48 -8.55 -10.54
C PRO A 65 6.44 -7.25 -9.72
N SER A 66 7.28 -7.19 -8.71
CA SER A 66 7.55 -5.97 -7.96
C SER A 66 8.08 -4.85 -8.88
N ASN A 67 7.60 -3.63 -8.67
CA ASN A 67 8.14 -2.45 -9.33
C ASN A 67 9.59 -2.20 -8.91
N GLU A 68 10.36 -1.52 -9.75
CA GLU A 68 11.73 -1.09 -9.41
C GLU A 68 11.72 0.37 -8.97
N GLN A 69 11.75 0.58 -7.67
CA GLN A 69 11.91 1.90 -7.05
C GLN A 69 13.36 2.37 -7.16
N ARG A 70 13.57 3.59 -7.62
CA ARG A 70 14.91 4.18 -7.77
C ARG A 70 15.18 5.34 -6.82
N ARG A 71 14.16 5.79 -6.08
CA ARG A 71 14.21 6.92 -5.15
C ARG A 71 13.39 6.63 -3.89
N GLY A 72 13.33 7.59 -2.95
CA GLY A 72 12.52 7.49 -1.73
C GLY A 72 11.00 7.54 -1.95
N SER A 73 10.48 6.79 -2.94
CA SER A 73 9.09 6.77 -3.37
C SER A 73 8.30 5.55 -2.90
N CYS A 74 8.74 4.86 -1.85
CA CYS A 74 8.11 3.61 -1.41
C CYS A 74 6.63 3.76 -1.04
N VAL A 75 6.22 4.90 -0.46
CA VAL A 75 4.80 5.16 -0.15
C VAL A 75 3.96 5.23 -1.44
N LEU A 76 4.49 5.84 -2.50
CA LEU A 76 3.90 5.84 -3.83
C LEU A 76 3.72 4.40 -4.35
N GLN A 77 4.78 3.60 -4.27
CA GLN A 77 4.78 2.24 -4.82
C GLN A 77 3.83 1.31 -4.03
N GLY A 78 3.95 1.29 -2.70
CA GLY A 78 3.15 0.41 -1.84
C GLY A 78 1.66 0.74 -1.91
N SER A 79 1.29 2.01 -1.75
CA SER A 79 -0.12 2.41 -1.75
C SER A 79 -0.77 2.31 -3.13
N GLY A 80 -0.05 2.70 -4.19
CA GLY A 80 -0.54 2.59 -5.56
C GLY A 80 -0.80 1.14 -5.97
N ARG A 81 0.10 0.22 -5.58
CA ARG A 81 -0.06 -1.21 -5.88
C ARG A 81 -1.26 -1.82 -5.14
N SER A 82 -1.50 -1.44 -3.89
CA SER A 82 -2.66 -1.90 -3.13
C SER A 82 -4.00 -1.54 -3.81
N ILE A 83 -4.08 -0.36 -4.41
CA ILE A 83 -5.27 0.08 -5.17
C ILE A 83 -5.42 -0.76 -6.44
N VAL A 84 -4.34 -1.04 -7.16
CA VAL A 84 -4.36 -1.90 -8.36
C VAL A 84 -4.81 -3.32 -8.01
N ASP A 85 -4.32 -3.89 -6.90
CA ASP A 85 -4.75 -5.21 -6.46
C ASP A 85 -6.23 -5.23 -6.04
N LYS A 86 -6.74 -4.12 -5.46
CA LYS A 86 -8.18 -4.00 -5.19
C LYS A 86 -9.00 -3.94 -6.48
N LEU A 87 -8.58 -3.19 -7.48
CA LEU A 87 -9.22 -3.18 -8.80
C LEU A 87 -9.25 -4.58 -9.43
N ASN A 88 -8.11 -5.29 -9.41
CA ASN A 88 -8.03 -6.65 -9.94
C ASN A 88 -8.98 -7.62 -9.20
N THR A 89 -9.11 -7.46 -7.87
CA THR A 89 -10.09 -8.25 -7.10
C THR A 89 -11.52 -7.97 -7.57
N MET A 90 -11.90 -6.70 -7.75
CA MET A 90 -13.25 -6.34 -8.19
C MET A 90 -13.55 -6.80 -9.62
N ILE A 91 -12.56 -6.83 -10.50
CA ILE A 91 -12.69 -7.42 -11.85
C ILE A 91 -12.83 -8.94 -11.74
N ALA A 92 -12.00 -9.61 -10.94
CA ALA A 92 -11.98 -11.06 -10.77
C ALA A 92 -13.29 -11.62 -10.18
N ASP A 93 -13.92 -10.88 -9.27
CA ASP A 93 -15.20 -11.23 -8.64
C ASP A 93 -16.42 -10.67 -9.39
N LYS A 94 -16.18 -9.92 -10.49
CA LYS A 94 -17.19 -9.29 -11.34
C LYS A 94 -18.04 -8.21 -10.65
N SER A 95 -17.53 -7.59 -9.60
CA SER A 95 -18.17 -6.43 -8.95
C SER A 95 -18.13 -5.19 -9.85
N ILE A 96 -17.12 -5.11 -10.74
CA ILE A 96 -17.02 -4.10 -11.78
C ILE A 96 -16.67 -4.74 -13.13
N VAL A 97 -17.02 -4.04 -14.20
CA VAL A 97 -16.66 -4.41 -15.57
C VAL A 97 -15.81 -3.29 -16.15
N CYS A 98 -14.51 -3.48 -16.14
CA CYS A 98 -13.55 -2.58 -16.78
C CYS A 98 -12.30 -3.36 -17.20
N GLU A 99 -11.50 -2.77 -18.08
CA GLU A 99 -10.19 -3.32 -18.40
C GLU A 99 -9.23 -3.15 -17.21
N PRO A 100 -8.35 -4.13 -16.94
CA PRO A 100 -7.33 -4.00 -15.92
C PRO A 100 -6.46 -2.76 -16.16
N THR A 101 -6.41 -1.87 -15.18
CA THR A 101 -5.64 -0.63 -15.27
C THR A 101 -4.72 -0.48 -14.06
N GLU A 102 -3.72 0.38 -14.19
CA GLU A 102 -2.85 0.81 -13.11
C GLU A 102 -3.18 2.25 -12.72
N VAL A 103 -2.71 2.66 -11.53
CA VAL A 103 -2.87 4.04 -11.06
C VAL A 103 -1.55 4.80 -11.17
N ALA A 104 -1.65 6.08 -11.52
CA ALA A 104 -0.50 7.00 -11.58
C ALA A 104 -0.27 7.62 -10.20
N ALA A 105 0.29 6.84 -9.28
CA ALA A 105 0.54 7.27 -7.91
C ALA A 105 1.55 8.42 -7.78
N GLU A 106 2.25 8.77 -8.87
CA GLU A 106 3.10 9.96 -9.02
C GLU A 106 2.34 11.26 -8.70
N VAL A 107 1.04 11.30 -9.02
CA VAL A 107 0.16 12.45 -8.75
C VAL A 107 0.01 12.66 -7.24
N MET A 108 -0.32 11.60 -6.50
CA MET A 108 -0.39 11.63 -5.03
C MET A 108 0.93 12.08 -4.43
N TYR A 109 2.02 11.45 -4.85
CA TYR A 109 3.34 11.71 -4.28
C TYR A 109 3.80 13.16 -4.51
N GLY A 110 3.66 13.66 -5.74
CA GLY A 110 4.00 15.04 -6.06
C GLY A 110 3.13 16.06 -5.31
N TYR A 111 1.83 15.79 -5.19
CA TYR A 111 0.89 16.66 -4.47
C TYR A 111 1.21 16.74 -2.98
N GLU A 112 1.30 15.61 -2.28
CA GLU A 112 1.55 15.58 -0.84
C GLU A 112 2.93 16.13 -0.49
N ARG A 113 3.94 15.84 -1.29
CA ARG A 113 5.26 16.41 -1.12
C ARG A 113 5.25 17.94 -1.28
N LYS A 114 4.55 18.48 -2.27
CA LYS A 114 4.40 19.93 -2.45
C LYS A 114 3.69 20.57 -1.27
N LYS A 115 2.61 19.97 -0.80
CA LYS A 115 1.83 20.42 0.35
C LYS A 115 2.69 20.52 1.62
N HIS A 116 3.42 19.48 1.96
CA HIS A 116 4.28 19.46 3.15
C HIS A 116 5.52 20.35 3.00
N TRP A 117 6.05 20.39 1.81
CA TRP A 117 7.20 21.24 1.50
C TRP A 117 6.89 22.72 1.67
N SER A 118 5.78 23.19 1.12
CA SER A 118 5.34 24.57 1.26
C SER A 118 5.07 24.99 2.71
N GLN A 119 4.69 24.03 3.59
CA GLN A 119 4.48 24.29 5.01
C GLN A 119 5.79 24.46 5.79
N THR A 120 6.83 23.69 5.46
CA THR A 120 8.11 23.68 6.16
C THR A 120 9.16 24.64 5.56
N HIS A 121 9.01 24.96 4.27
CA HIS A 121 9.95 25.79 3.51
C HIS A 121 9.20 26.76 2.60
N PRO A 122 8.55 27.80 3.16
CA PRO A 122 7.71 28.73 2.42
C PRO A 122 8.43 29.47 1.28
N TRP A 123 9.76 29.50 1.30
CA TRP A 123 10.61 30.15 0.29
C TRP A 123 11.17 29.19 -0.77
N GLY A 124 10.73 27.93 -0.78
CA GLY A 124 11.25 26.89 -1.67
C GLY A 124 12.54 26.24 -1.14
N CYS A 125 12.86 25.04 -1.64
CA CYS A 125 14.14 24.41 -1.30
C CYS A 125 15.24 24.81 -2.25
N GLN A 126 16.20 25.49 -1.73
CA GLN A 126 17.48 25.73 -2.41
C GLN A 126 18.57 24.73 -1.99
N CYS A 127 18.26 23.83 -1.05
CA CYS A 127 19.26 22.97 -0.41
C CYS A 127 19.63 21.71 -1.20
N GLY A 128 18.93 21.38 -2.28
CA GLY A 128 19.18 20.15 -3.07
C GLY A 128 19.05 18.82 -2.31
N SER A 129 18.79 18.88 -1.00
CA SER A 129 18.84 17.77 -0.06
C SER A 129 17.53 17.57 0.71
N CYS A 130 16.40 17.95 0.13
CA CYS A 130 15.11 17.79 0.77
C CYS A 130 14.85 16.32 1.08
N PRO A 131 14.52 15.97 2.34
CA PRO A 131 14.28 14.59 2.69
C PRO A 131 13.18 14.02 1.81
N ASP A 132 13.49 12.97 1.08
CA ASP A 132 12.53 12.19 0.32
C ASP A 132 11.61 11.46 1.30
N GLY A 133 10.34 11.29 0.95
CA GLY A 133 9.42 10.48 1.72
C GLY A 133 8.11 11.14 2.10
N LEU A 134 7.18 10.26 2.48
CA LEU A 134 5.84 10.56 2.96
C LEU A 134 5.50 9.64 4.14
N THR A 135 4.43 9.94 4.87
CA THR A 135 3.78 9.00 5.78
C THR A 135 2.79 8.14 4.98
N GLY A 136 2.42 6.98 5.50
CA GLY A 136 1.36 6.16 4.91
C GLY A 136 0.00 6.86 4.98
N GLN A 137 -0.20 7.68 6.01
CA GLN A 137 -1.40 8.47 6.22
C GLN A 137 -1.57 9.61 5.19
N ASP A 138 -0.47 10.19 4.67
CA ASP A 138 -0.57 11.19 3.59
C ASP A 138 -1.18 10.58 2.32
N ALA A 139 -0.76 9.36 1.98
CA ALA A 139 -1.35 8.64 0.85
C ALA A 139 -2.84 8.36 1.08
N ALA A 140 -3.22 7.91 2.29
CA ALA A 140 -4.61 7.66 2.64
C ALA A 140 -5.45 8.94 2.56
N GLU A 141 -4.96 10.07 3.08
CA GLU A 141 -5.63 11.36 2.98
C GLU A 141 -5.83 11.78 1.51
N PHE A 142 -4.78 11.70 0.71
CA PHE A 142 -4.89 12.07 -0.70
C PHE A 142 -5.93 11.22 -1.43
N TYR A 143 -5.85 9.91 -1.34
CA TYR A 143 -6.75 9.02 -2.06
C TYR A 143 -8.21 9.16 -1.62
N ALA A 144 -8.46 9.40 -0.35
CA ALA A 144 -9.81 9.62 0.16
C ALA A 144 -10.37 10.99 -0.26
N THR A 145 -9.56 12.05 -0.22
CA THR A 145 -10.03 13.42 -0.46
C THR A 145 -9.95 13.82 -1.92
N MET A 146 -8.86 13.51 -2.58
CA MET A 146 -8.60 13.87 -3.98
C MET A 146 -8.90 12.72 -4.94
N GLY A 147 -8.57 11.48 -4.61
CA GLY A 147 -8.79 10.31 -5.45
C GLY A 147 -7.52 9.81 -6.13
N VAL A 148 -7.67 9.02 -7.19
CA VAL A 148 -6.56 8.45 -7.98
C VAL A 148 -6.69 8.84 -9.44
N VAL A 149 -5.56 8.85 -10.15
CA VAL A 149 -5.52 9.03 -11.61
C VAL A 149 -5.20 7.67 -12.24
N PRO A 150 -6.07 7.09 -13.08
CA PRO A 150 -5.72 5.92 -13.89
C PRO A 150 -4.53 6.21 -14.81
N ARG A 151 -3.78 5.18 -15.22
CA ARG A 151 -2.72 5.35 -16.23
C ARG A 151 -3.32 5.83 -17.55
N GLY A 152 -2.68 6.83 -18.17
CA GLY A 152 -3.17 7.42 -19.44
C GLY A 152 -2.44 8.69 -19.83
N ILE A 153 -2.99 9.41 -20.81
CA ILE A 153 -2.49 10.72 -21.28
C ILE A 153 -3.56 11.76 -21.00
N TYR A 154 -3.22 12.82 -20.28
CA TYR A 154 -4.15 13.85 -19.81
C TYR A 154 -3.61 15.25 -20.09
N GLY A 155 -4.21 15.95 -21.06
CA GLY A 155 -3.84 17.34 -21.38
C GLY A 155 -2.36 17.50 -21.73
N GLY A 156 -1.77 16.51 -22.45
CA GLY A 156 -0.36 16.52 -22.83
C GLY A 156 0.60 15.96 -21.77
N VAL A 157 0.11 15.55 -20.59
CA VAL A 157 0.90 14.83 -19.58
C VAL A 157 0.75 13.33 -19.83
N ASP A 158 1.86 12.65 -20.13
CA ASP A 158 1.89 11.21 -20.35
C ASP A 158 2.17 10.47 -19.03
N LEU A 159 1.13 9.80 -18.50
CA LEU A 159 1.16 8.92 -17.34
C LEU A 159 0.93 7.45 -17.72
N SER A 160 1.01 7.09 -19.00
CA SER A 160 0.79 5.72 -19.48
C SER A 160 1.82 4.73 -18.93
N LYS A 161 2.96 5.23 -18.46
CA LYS A 161 4.02 4.43 -17.81
C LYS A 161 4.47 5.09 -16.51
N PRO A 162 4.97 4.29 -15.53
CA PRO A 162 5.56 4.82 -14.30
C PRO A 162 6.69 5.82 -14.58
N ASN A 163 6.61 7.00 -13.93
CA ASN A 163 7.59 8.06 -14.11
C ASN A 163 7.86 8.83 -12.80
N GLU A 164 8.77 8.34 -11.98
CA GLU A 164 9.16 8.98 -10.72
C GLU A 164 9.74 10.40 -10.91
N GLN A 165 10.23 10.76 -12.09
CA GLN A 165 10.74 12.11 -12.36
C GLN A 165 9.60 13.15 -12.36
N LEU A 166 8.40 12.77 -12.83
CA LEU A 166 7.23 13.65 -12.75
C LEU A 166 6.84 13.91 -11.29
N ALA A 167 6.86 12.90 -10.44
CA ALA A 167 6.58 13.06 -9.01
C ALA A 167 7.54 14.07 -8.35
N ILE A 168 8.83 14.02 -8.72
CA ILE A 168 9.86 14.95 -8.23
C ILE A 168 9.65 16.37 -8.80
N LEU A 169 9.34 16.47 -10.09
CA LEU A 169 9.05 17.76 -10.72
C LEU A 169 7.88 18.43 -10.01
N TRP A 170 6.80 17.70 -9.77
CA TRP A 170 5.60 18.24 -9.14
C TRP A 170 5.77 18.58 -7.65
N ASN A 171 6.72 17.98 -6.98
CA ASN A 171 7.13 18.44 -5.64
C ASN A 171 7.55 19.94 -5.65
N ASN A 172 8.14 20.40 -6.74
CA ASN A 172 8.61 21.77 -6.87
C ASN A 172 7.53 22.71 -7.46
N ILE A 173 6.93 22.33 -8.58
CA ILE A 173 6.01 23.21 -9.32
C ILE A 173 4.53 22.97 -8.99
N GLY A 174 4.19 21.86 -8.35
CA GLY A 174 2.81 21.41 -8.12
C GLY A 174 2.30 20.50 -9.21
N VAL A 175 1.29 19.70 -8.88
CA VAL A 175 0.58 18.84 -9.83
C VAL A 175 -0.33 19.68 -10.69
N PRO A 176 -0.40 19.46 -12.01
CA PRO A 176 -1.36 20.13 -12.90
C PRO A 176 -2.81 19.93 -12.43
N SER A 177 -3.62 21.00 -12.43
CA SER A 177 -4.99 20.97 -11.91
C SER A 177 -5.90 19.99 -12.66
N ASN A 178 -5.72 19.85 -13.96
CA ASN A 178 -6.48 18.88 -14.76
C ASN A 178 -6.30 17.42 -14.31
N LEU A 179 -5.14 17.07 -13.71
CA LEU A 179 -4.93 15.74 -13.13
C LEU A 179 -5.68 15.59 -11.82
N LEU A 180 -5.80 16.65 -11.02
CA LEU A 180 -6.61 16.65 -9.79
C LEU A 180 -8.10 16.55 -10.11
N ASP A 181 -8.55 17.18 -11.20
CA ASP A 181 -9.92 17.04 -11.70
C ASP A 181 -10.22 15.58 -12.10
N VAL A 182 -9.29 14.92 -12.82
CA VAL A 182 -9.40 13.48 -13.12
C VAL A 182 -9.44 12.65 -11.83
N ALA A 183 -8.52 12.88 -10.90
CA ALA A 183 -8.46 12.15 -9.64
C ALA A 183 -9.79 12.23 -8.87
N SER A 184 -10.44 13.40 -8.86
CA SER A 184 -11.67 13.65 -8.09
C SER A 184 -12.84 12.72 -8.46
N ASN A 185 -12.81 12.12 -9.65
CA ASN A 185 -13.80 11.16 -10.12
C ASN A 185 -13.56 9.73 -9.61
N HIS A 186 -12.39 9.46 -9.02
CA HIS A 186 -11.95 8.13 -8.62
C HIS A 186 -11.50 8.09 -7.15
N LYS A 187 -12.38 8.51 -6.24
CA LYS A 187 -12.09 8.52 -4.80
C LYS A 187 -12.03 7.11 -4.24
N ILE A 188 -11.10 6.90 -3.33
CA ILE A 188 -10.82 5.62 -2.67
C ILE A 188 -11.21 5.73 -1.20
N ILE A 189 -11.84 4.69 -0.66
CA ILE A 189 -12.06 4.58 0.79
C ILE A 189 -10.78 4.03 1.39
N CYS A 190 -10.19 4.76 2.34
CA CYS A 190 -8.97 4.36 3.03
C CYS A 190 -9.19 4.28 4.53
N HIS A 191 -8.71 3.19 5.15
CA HIS A 191 -8.80 2.97 6.57
C HIS A 191 -7.41 2.75 7.18
N ALA A 192 -7.17 3.31 8.37
CA ALA A 192 -6.02 2.97 9.18
C ALA A 192 -6.44 1.90 10.20
N SER A 193 -5.75 0.77 10.26
CA SER A 193 -5.99 -0.26 11.27
C SER A 193 -5.20 0.03 12.54
N ARG A 194 -5.85 -0.09 13.69
CA ARG A 194 -5.26 0.18 15.02
C ARG A 194 -4.49 -1.01 15.56
N THR A 195 -4.93 -2.21 15.21
CA THR A 195 -4.32 -3.48 15.64
C THR A 195 -3.97 -4.33 14.43
N TRP A 196 -3.17 -5.37 14.63
CA TRP A 196 -2.87 -6.35 13.60
C TRP A 196 -4.06 -7.24 13.28
N ASP A 197 -4.92 -7.52 14.26
CA ASP A 197 -6.15 -8.28 14.07
C ASP A 197 -7.14 -7.51 13.18
N GLU A 198 -7.33 -6.19 13.46
CA GLU A 198 -8.12 -5.32 12.58
C GLU A 198 -7.56 -5.29 11.14
N TYR A 199 -6.23 -5.28 11.01
CA TYR A 199 -5.59 -5.34 9.70
C TYR A 199 -5.74 -6.71 9.03
N ALA A 200 -5.64 -7.79 9.80
CA ALA A 200 -5.90 -9.14 9.30
C ALA A 200 -7.34 -9.30 8.79
N ASP A 201 -8.31 -8.71 9.49
CA ASP A 201 -9.70 -8.67 9.06
C ASP A 201 -9.87 -7.93 7.72
N ALA A 202 -9.21 -6.78 7.57
CA ALA A 202 -9.23 -6.01 6.32
C ALA A 202 -8.62 -6.80 5.16
N ILE A 203 -7.40 -7.34 5.33
CA ILE A 203 -6.71 -8.10 4.28
C ILE A 203 -7.46 -9.39 3.93
N SER A 204 -8.00 -10.10 4.92
CA SER A 204 -8.79 -11.32 4.69
C SER A 204 -10.13 -11.06 3.98
N ALA A 205 -10.67 -9.84 4.08
CA ALA A 205 -11.82 -9.37 3.33
C ALA A 205 -11.45 -8.76 1.96
N LYS A 206 -10.18 -8.91 1.54
CA LYS A 206 -9.65 -8.38 0.28
C LYS A 206 -9.69 -6.85 0.16
N HIS A 207 -9.59 -6.17 1.30
CA HIS A 207 -9.28 -4.75 1.34
C HIS A 207 -7.75 -4.61 1.41
N TRP A 208 -7.10 -4.71 0.24
CA TRP A 208 -5.65 -4.69 0.15
C TRP A 208 -5.09 -3.38 0.68
N GLY A 209 -3.83 -3.41 1.13
CA GLY A 209 -3.32 -2.27 1.85
C GLY A 209 -1.81 -2.11 1.80
N TRP A 210 -1.32 -1.10 2.49
CA TRP A 210 0.12 -0.86 2.63
C TRP A 210 0.51 -0.78 4.10
N ILE A 211 1.73 -1.23 4.35
CA ILE A 211 2.35 -1.22 5.66
C ILE A 211 3.60 -0.34 5.58
N CYS A 212 3.68 0.64 6.47
CA CYS A 212 4.88 1.45 6.63
C CYS A 212 5.61 1.01 7.89
N LEU A 213 6.85 0.60 7.72
CA LEU A 213 7.68 -0.05 8.75
C LEU A 213 8.90 0.82 9.08
N PRO A 214 9.39 0.80 10.34
CA PRO A 214 10.63 1.50 10.73
C PRO A 214 11.90 0.75 10.26
N GLY A 215 11.76 -0.41 9.65
CA GLY A 215 12.84 -1.26 9.16
C GLY A 215 12.49 -1.93 7.85
N ILE A 216 13.41 -2.73 7.35
CA ILE A 216 13.26 -3.50 6.12
C ILE A 216 13.48 -4.98 6.39
N CYS A 217 12.85 -5.84 5.58
CA CYS A 217 13.19 -7.25 5.56
C CYS A 217 14.51 -7.45 4.79
N GLN A 218 15.45 -8.13 5.42
CA GLN A 218 16.68 -8.58 4.76
C GLN A 218 16.60 -10.07 4.46
N ALA A 219 16.92 -10.45 3.23
CA ALA A 219 16.80 -11.84 2.76
C ALA A 219 17.67 -12.87 3.49
N HIS A 220 18.58 -12.44 4.38
CA HIS A 220 19.39 -13.34 5.20
C HIS A 220 18.77 -13.66 6.56
N SER A 221 17.72 -12.97 6.95
CA SER A 221 16.99 -13.16 8.22
C SER A 221 15.68 -13.92 7.98
N ILE A 222 15.79 -15.20 7.57
CA ILE A 222 14.66 -16.04 7.17
C ILE A 222 14.59 -17.24 8.11
N ASP A 223 13.38 -17.58 8.58
CA ASP A 223 13.12 -18.71 9.44
C ASP A 223 12.80 -20.03 8.65
N ALA A 224 12.50 -21.10 9.40
CA ALA A 224 12.24 -22.43 8.82
C ALA A 224 10.95 -22.48 7.95
N ASP A 225 9.99 -21.57 8.15
CA ASP A 225 8.79 -21.47 7.32
C ASP A 225 8.96 -20.52 6.14
N ASN A 226 10.18 -20.01 5.91
CA ASN A 226 10.53 -18.99 4.93
C ASN A 226 9.92 -17.61 5.21
N CYS A 227 9.57 -17.31 6.47
CA CYS A 227 9.19 -15.98 6.90
C CYS A 227 10.42 -15.11 7.17
N CYS A 228 10.36 -13.87 6.72
CA CYS A 228 11.41 -12.89 6.95
C CYS A 228 11.25 -12.19 8.31
N ARG A 229 12.38 -11.80 8.91
CA ARG A 229 12.40 -10.87 10.04
C ARG A 229 12.61 -9.46 9.53
N ILE A 230 12.02 -8.50 10.23
CA ILE A 230 12.22 -7.08 9.97
C ILE A 230 13.41 -6.61 10.82
N ASP A 231 14.52 -6.39 10.17
CA ASP A 231 15.74 -5.87 10.79
C ASP A 231 16.33 -4.74 9.91
N GLY A 232 17.28 -4.02 10.46
CA GLY A 232 17.86 -2.87 9.76
C GLY A 232 17.21 -1.54 10.11
N ALA A 233 17.87 -0.48 9.70
CA ALA A 233 17.46 0.89 9.92
C ALA A 233 16.96 1.51 8.61
N GLY A 234 15.89 2.29 8.71
CA GLY A 234 15.34 3.05 7.59
C GLY A 234 13.86 2.78 7.38
N GLY A 235 13.09 3.84 7.25
CA GLY A 235 11.65 3.73 7.02
C GLY A 235 11.34 3.22 5.61
N HIS A 236 10.45 2.24 5.51
CA HIS A 236 10.00 1.69 4.24
C HIS A 236 8.50 1.43 4.23
N CYS A 237 7.86 1.69 3.10
CA CYS A 237 6.46 1.40 2.87
C CYS A 237 6.32 0.36 1.76
N THR A 238 5.52 -0.66 2.04
CA THR A 238 5.33 -1.82 1.17
C THR A 238 3.86 -2.13 1.02
N GLU A 239 3.49 -2.78 -0.06
CA GLU A 239 2.17 -3.35 -0.21
C GLU A 239 1.99 -4.57 0.71
N CYS A 240 0.81 -4.74 1.28
CA CYS A 240 0.35 -6.00 1.86
C CYS A 240 -0.66 -6.65 0.92
N CYS A 241 -0.25 -7.73 0.30
CA CYS A 241 -0.99 -8.41 -0.78
C CYS A 241 -1.48 -9.79 -0.40
N GLY A 242 -1.48 -10.13 0.89
CA GLY A 242 -2.01 -11.40 1.34
C GLY A 242 -1.86 -11.67 2.83
N ILE A 243 -2.56 -12.71 3.25
CA ILE A 243 -2.54 -13.25 4.61
C ILE A 243 -2.61 -14.77 4.54
N VAL A 244 -1.85 -15.46 5.38
CA VAL A 244 -1.78 -16.91 5.42
C VAL A 244 -1.72 -17.44 6.86
N VAL A 245 -2.10 -18.71 7.04
CA VAL A 245 -1.87 -19.46 8.28
C VAL A 245 -0.61 -20.31 8.08
N LEU A 246 0.35 -20.18 8.99
CA LEU A 246 1.58 -20.98 9.01
C LEU A 246 1.33 -22.39 9.58
N PRO A 247 2.26 -23.35 9.43
CA PRO A 247 2.08 -24.73 9.95
C PRO A 247 1.82 -24.79 11.46
N ASN A 248 2.34 -23.82 12.23
CA ASN A 248 2.10 -23.72 13.67
C ASN A 248 0.79 -23.02 14.07
N GLY A 249 -0.05 -22.62 13.09
CA GLY A 249 -1.31 -21.90 13.30
C GLY A 249 -1.18 -20.37 13.40
N GLU A 250 0.03 -19.84 13.41
CA GLU A 250 0.27 -18.39 13.44
C GLU A 250 -0.10 -17.73 12.12
N THR A 251 -0.54 -16.48 12.17
CA THR A 251 -0.80 -15.65 11.00
C THR A 251 0.50 -15.04 10.47
N ALA A 252 0.67 -15.04 9.15
CA ALA A 252 1.69 -14.25 8.46
C ALA A 252 1.07 -13.39 7.36
N PHE A 253 1.63 -12.20 7.16
CA PHE A 253 1.26 -11.30 6.08
C PHE A 253 2.21 -11.47 4.89
N ILE A 254 1.65 -11.45 3.69
CA ILE A 254 2.43 -11.45 2.45
C ILE A 254 2.61 -10.00 2.02
N ILE A 255 3.86 -9.61 1.93
CA ILE A 255 4.28 -8.23 1.65
C ILE A 255 5.04 -8.22 0.33
N GLN A 256 4.71 -7.28 -0.55
CA GLN A 256 5.48 -7.05 -1.77
C GLN A 256 6.24 -5.74 -1.66
N GLN A 257 7.55 -5.82 -1.81
CA GLN A 257 8.43 -4.67 -1.81
C GLN A 257 8.57 -4.07 -3.23
N SER A 258 9.19 -2.89 -3.33
CA SER A 258 9.29 -2.10 -4.57
C SER A 258 10.74 -1.97 -5.09
N TRP A 259 11.59 -2.99 -4.89
CA TRP A 259 13.00 -2.96 -5.33
C TRP A 259 13.29 -3.91 -6.50
N GLY A 260 12.25 -4.31 -7.24
CA GLY A 260 12.39 -5.23 -8.36
C GLY A 260 13.08 -6.53 -7.94
N ASN A 261 14.18 -6.85 -8.60
CA ASN A 261 15.01 -8.03 -8.31
C ASN A 261 16.24 -7.76 -7.42
N ALA A 262 16.34 -6.56 -6.84
CA ALA A 262 17.54 -6.18 -6.07
C ALA A 262 17.73 -7.05 -4.82
N ILE A 263 16.63 -7.49 -4.20
CA ILE A 263 16.64 -8.44 -3.09
C ILE A 263 15.89 -9.71 -3.50
N LYS A 264 16.56 -10.85 -3.35
CA LYS A 264 15.96 -12.16 -3.61
C LYS A 264 15.36 -12.72 -2.32
N TYR A 265 14.06 -12.79 -2.27
CA TYR A 265 13.31 -13.45 -1.21
C TYR A 265 13.04 -14.91 -1.56
N PRO A 266 12.74 -15.79 -0.57
CA PRO A 266 12.26 -17.12 -0.85
C PRO A 266 11.04 -17.06 -1.79
N PRO A 267 11.05 -17.80 -2.89
CA PRO A 267 9.92 -17.81 -3.81
C PRO A 267 8.70 -18.54 -3.25
N THR A 268 8.87 -19.29 -2.15
CA THR A 268 7.84 -20.08 -1.51
C THR A 268 7.80 -19.83 -0.01
N ILE A 269 6.61 -19.96 0.57
CA ILE A 269 6.38 -19.98 2.03
C ILE A 269 5.70 -21.29 2.41
N GLN A 270 6.01 -21.81 3.60
CA GLN A 270 5.28 -22.92 4.21
C GLN A 270 3.99 -22.40 4.85
N THR A 271 2.86 -23.05 4.52
CA THR A 271 1.57 -22.74 5.13
C THR A 271 0.94 -23.99 5.75
N ALA A 272 -0.13 -23.84 6.51
CA ALA A 272 -0.89 -24.95 7.08
C ALA A 272 -1.44 -25.91 6.02
N SER A 273 -1.60 -25.46 4.76
CA SER A 273 -2.04 -26.29 3.62
C SER A 273 -0.89 -26.76 2.72
N GLY A 274 0.36 -26.55 3.13
CA GLY A 274 1.55 -26.87 2.36
C GLY A 274 2.23 -25.62 1.76
N PRO A 275 3.30 -25.81 0.98
CA PRO A 275 4.04 -24.71 0.39
C PRO A 275 3.24 -23.98 -0.68
N ILE A 276 3.32 -22.67 -0.70
CA ILE A 276 2.74 -21.84 -1.76
C ILE A 276 3.82 -21.00 -2.44
N GLN A 277 3.65 -20.79 -3.76
CA GLN A 277 4.50 -19.90 -4.55
C GLN A 277 4.03 -18.46 -4.35
N LEU A 278 4.96 -17.58 -4.02
CA LEU A 278 4.73 -16.13 -3.96
C LEU A 278 5.08 -15.47 -5.30
N ARG A 279 4.42 -14.36 -5.61
CA ARG A 279 4.82 -13.52 -6.75
C ARG A 279 6.18 -12.88 -6.50
N GLN A 280 6.89 -12.57 -7.57
CA GLN A 280 8.25 -12.01 -7.49
C GLN A 280 8.30 -10.72 -6.67
N GLY A 281 9.29 -10.62 -5.78
CA GLY A 281 9.49 -9.48 -4.87
C GLY A 281 8.59 -9.51 -3.64
N SER A 282 7.79 -10.59 -3.48
CA SER A 282 7.01 -10.79 -2.25
C SER A 282 7.78 -11.65 -1.26
N TYR A 283 7.48 -11.43 0.02
CA TYR A 283 7.97 -12.19 1.16
C TYR A 283 6.91 -12.25 2.25
N ALA A 284 7.04 -13.20 3.15
CA ALA A 284 6.13 -13.33 4.29
C ALA A 284 6.77 -12.79 5.57
N VAL A 285 5.95 -12.20 6.43
CA VAL A 285 6.35 -11.75 7.78
C VAL A 285 5.31 -12.23 8.78
N ARG A 286 5.75 -12.85 9.88
CA ARG A 286 4.88 -13.28 10.96
C ARG A 286 4.19 -12.09 11.61
N GLN A 287 2.95 -12.26 12.05
CA GLN A 287 2.25 -11.23 12.81
C GLN A 287 3.03 -10.88 14.08
N SER A 288 3.54 -11.88 14.82
CA SER A 288 4.34 -11.66 16.02
C SER A 288 5.60 -10.82 15.78
N GLU A 289 6.24 -10.96 14.63
CA GLU A 289 7.39 -10.14 14.25
C GLU A 289 6.98 -8.68 13.98
N LEU A 290 5.82 -8.47 13.35
CA LEU A 290 5.28 -7.13 13.11
C LEU A 290 4.81 -6.46 14.41
N GLU A 291 4.26 -7.22 15.35
CA GLU A 291 3.86 -6.73 16.67
C GLU A 291 5.07 -6.26 17.48
N ARG A 292 6.22 -6.94 17.36
CA ARG A 292 7.49 -6.56 18.00
C ARG A 292 7.94 -5.14 17.61
N LEU A 293 7.58 -4.64 16.45
CA LEU A 293 7.93 -3.29 15.99
C LEU A 293 7.16 -2.17 16.70
N GLY A 294 6.14 -2.52 17.49
CA GLY A 294 5.39 -1.58 18.31
C GLY A 294 4.58 -0.56 17.55
N THR A 295 4.56 0.69 18.04
CA THR A 295 3.67 1.75 17.53
C THR A 295 4.20 2.50 16.32
N GLN A 296 5.45 2.27 15.90
CA GLN A 296 6.06 2.96 14.75
C GLN A 296 5.66 2.38 13.40
N VAL A 297 4.53 1.67 13.35
CA VAL A 297 4.00 1.03 12.14
C VAL A 297 2.69 1.66 11.75
N GLU A 298 2.59 2.09 10.49
CA GLU A 298 1.30 2.45 9.91
C GLU A 298 0.75 1.27 9.09
N ARG A 299 -0.54 0.98 9.24
CA ARG A 299 -1.28 -0.06 8.55
C ARG A 299 -2.50 0.56 7.92
N HIS A 300 -2.56 0.53 6.60
CA HIS A 300 -3.65 1.10 5.83
C HIS A 300 -4.24 0.05 4.91
N SER A 301 -5.55 0.07 4.73
CA SER A 301 -6.26 -0.71 3.74
C SER A 301 -7.13 0.18 2.87
N CYS A 302 -7.47 -0.28 1.66
CA CYS A 302 -8.29 0.48 0.74
C CYS A 302 -9.46 -0.33 0.21
N ASP A 303 -10.53 0.39 -0.12
CA ASP A 303 -11.66 -0.10 -0.87
C ASP A 303 -12.05 0.89 -1.96
N ILE A 304 -12.68 0.41 -3.01
CA ILE A 304 -13.09 1.22 -4.15
C ILE A 304 -14.62 1.19 -4.22
N PRO A 305 -15.29 2.34 -4.07
CA PRO A 305 -16.73 2.39 -4.26
C PRO A 305 -17.12 1.88 -5.66
N THR A 306 -18.13 1.04 -5.75
CA THR A 306 -18.63 0.51 -7.04
C THR A 306 -19.16 1.58 -7.98
N SER A 307 -19.47 2.76 -7.45
CA SER A 307 -19.83 3.96 -8.22
C SER A 307 -18.62 4.70 -8.80
N SER A 308 -17.40 4.39 -8.37
CA SER A 308 -16.17 4.95 -8.94
C SER A 308 -15.90 4.21 -10.25
N ALA A 309 -16.23 4.83 -11.38
CA ALA A 309 -15.90 4.29 -12.70
C ALA A 309 -14.39 4.46 -12.94
N PHE A 310 -13.70 3.35 -13.24
CA PHE A 310 -12.32 3.35 -13.73
C PHE A 310 -12.32 3.11 -15.24
#